data_21ff244793fdf8dd7657cc8273a0a8cb
#
_entry.id   21ff244793fdf8dd7657cc8273a0a8cb
#
_cell.length_a   1.000
_cell.length_b   1.000
_cell.length_c   1.000
_cell.angle_alpha   90.00
_cell.angle_beta   90.00
_cell.angle_gamma   90.00
#
_symmetry.space_group_name_H-M   'P 1'
#
loop_
_entity.id
_entity.type
_entity.pdbx_description
1 polymer ?
#
loop_
_entity_poly.entity_id
_entity_poly.type
_entity_poly.pdbx_seq_one_letter_code
_entity_poly.pdbx_strand_id
1 'polypeptide(L)'
;MLFRSYEIDDLSLTQYLVPQECGMRMDTEWLEITRHTSLDNSRTDSSSQILRIEKNDEKFAFSCLPYTASEIENALHHEELPPARRTVLCIYGAVRGVGGIDSWGTDVEEDYRISAETDKDYSFTIC
;
A
#
# COMPACT_ATOMS: atom_id res chain seq x y z
N MET A 1 -1.94 -14.06 16.85
CA MET A 1 -1.85 -13.60 15.45
C MET A 1 -3.24 -13.22 15.00
N LEU A 2 -3.47 -11.96 14.62
CA LEU A 2 -4.77 -11.48 14.17
C LEU A 2 -4.78 -11.50 12.64
N PHE A 3 -5.65 -12.33 12.06
CA PHE A 3 -5.93 -12.30 10.64
C PHE A 3 -7.01 -11.26 10.36
N ARG A 4 -6.85 -10.50 9.29
CA ARG A 4 -7.89 -9.59 8.79
C ARG A 4 -8.06 -9.78 7.30
N SER A 5 -9.30 -9.81 6.85
CA SER A 5 -9.66 -9.80 5.43
C SER A 5 -10.24 -8.43 5.09
N TYR A 6 -9.89 -7.93 3.90
CA TYR A 6 -10.33 -6.65 3.38
C TYR A 6 -10.71 -6.81 1.91
N GLU A 7 -11.75 -6.12 1.48
CA GLU A 7 -11.92 -5.82 0.07
C GLU A 7 -11.02 -4.62 -0.29
N ILE A 8 -10.68 -4.47 -1.58
CA ILE A 8 -9.77 -3.39 -1.99
C ILE A 8 -10.35 -2.01 -1.67
N ASP A 9 -11.65 -1.86 -1.74
CA ASP A 9 -12.33 -0.60 -1.45
C ASP A 9 -12.25 -0.23 0.05
N ASP A 10 -12.10 -1.21 0.93
CA ASP A 10 -11.90 -1.00 2.37
C ASP A 10 -10.48 -0.50 2.71
N LEU A 11 -9.54 -0.68 1.79
CA LEU A 11 -8.14 -0.27 1.96
C LEU A 11 -7.90 1.16 1.50
N SER A 12 -8.75 1.69 0.66
CA SER A 12 -8.69 3.07 0.19
C SER A 12 -9.61 3.96 1.02
N LEU A 13 -9.07 5.04 1.55
CA LEU A 13 -9.88 6.05 2.22
C LEU A 13 -10.43 7.02 1.17
N THR A 14 -11.66 6.79 0.74
CA THR A 14 -12.33 7.60 -0.29
C THR A 14 -12.82 8.97 0.23
N GLN A 15 -12.58 9.28 1.49
CA GLN A 15 -13.11 10.47 2.16
C GLN A 15 -12.26 11.75 1.97
N TYR A 16 -11.10 11.64 1.36
CA TYR A 16 -10.24 12.79 1.12
C TYR A 16 -10.70 13.55 -0.12
N LEU A 17 -10.93 14.86 0.05
CA LEU A 17 -11.23 15.77 -1.07
C LEU A 17 -10.06 15.86 -2.06
N VAL A 18 -8.84 15.90 -1.52
CA VAL A 18 -7.62 15.80 -2.30
C VAL A 18 -7.11 14.36 -2.18
N PRO A 19 -6.94 13.65 -3.29
CA PRO A 19 -6.41 12.29 -3.26
C PRO A 19 -5.06 12.21 -2.55
N GLN A 20 -4.88 11.18 -1.73
CA GLN A 20 -3.66 10.95 -0.95
C GLN A 20 -3.33 9.46 -0.95
N GLU A 21 -2.05 9.14 -0.85
CA GLU A 21 -1.65 7.79 -0.49
C GLU A 21 -2.15 7.47 0.92
N CYS A 22 -2.82 6.35 1.07
CA CYS A 22 -3.49 5.97 2.31
C CYS A 22 -3.60 4.44 2.43
N GLY A 23 -4.21 3.99 3.51
CA GLY A 23 -4.53 2.57 3.68
C GLY A 23 -3.32 1.70 3.99
N MET A 24 -2.20 2.29 4.44
CA MET A 24 -1.02 1.52 4.81
C MET A 24 -1.27 0.61 6.01
N ARG A 25 -0.75 -0.60 5.94
CA ARG A 25 -0.76 -1.60 7.01
C ARG A 25 0.66 -1.90 7.43
N MET A 26 0.92 -1.68 8.72
CA MET A 26 2.23 -1.89 9.34
C MET A 26 2.35 -3.29 9.91
N ASP A 27 3.57 -3.69 10.26
CA ASP A 27 3.88 -4.92 11.01
C ASP A 27 3.32 -6.21 10.38
N THR A 28 3.31 -6.25 9.05
CA THR A 28 2.78 -7.38 8.29
C THR A 28 3.81 -8.51 8.20
N GLU A 29 3.39 -9.71 8.47
CA GLU A 29 4.20 -10.93 8.34
C GLU A 29 3.97 -11.63 7.00
N TRP A 30 2.74 -11.62 6.52
CA TRP A 30 2.35 -12.13 5.22
C TRP A 30 1.05 -11.48 4.76
N LEU A 31 0.84 -11.48 3.46
CA LEU A 31 -0.43 -11.09 2.84
C LEU A 31 -0.76 -12.03 1.68
N GLU A 32 -2.04 -12.20 1.43
CA GLU A 32 -2.56 -12.89 0.26
C GLU A 32 -3.51 -11.96 -0.49
N ILE A 33 -3.34 -11.93 -1.80
CA ILE A 33 -4.24 -11.23 -2.70
C ILE A 33 -4.94 -12.27 -3.56
N THR A 34 -6.26 -12.28 -3.46
CA THR A 34 -7.11 -13.15 -4.27
C THR A 34 -7.89 -12.31 -5.28
N ARG A 35 -7.81 -12.66 -6.53
CA ARG A 35 -8.58 -11.99 -7.58
C ARG A 35 -9.89 -12.73 -7.82
N HIS A 36 -11.01 -12.04 -7.62
CA HIS A 36 -12.35 -12.60 -7.84
C HIS A 36 -12.89 -12.36 -9.24
N THR A 37 -12.42 -11.32 -9.94
CA THR A 37 -12.87 -10.98 -11.28
C THR A 37 -11.71 -10.82 -12.25
N SER A 38 -11.88 -11.23 -13.49
CA SER A 38 -10.93 -10.97 -14.56
C SER A 38 -11.51 -9.94 -15.51
N LEU A 39 -10.71 -8.96 -15.92
CA LEU A 39 -11.06 -8.02 -16.98
C LEU A 39 -10.96 -8.67 -18.37
N ASP A 40 -10.39 -9.85 -18.45
CA ASP A 40 -10.23 -10.62 -19.69
C ASP A 40 -11.34 -11.67 -19.80
N ASN A 41 -12.35 -11.37 -20.61
CA ASN A 41 -13.47 -12.29 -20.89
C ASN A 41 -13.05 -13.57 -21.66
N SER A 42 -11.81 -13.65 -22.14
CA SER A 42 -11.29 -14.83 -22.83
C SER A 42 -10.86 -15.96 -21.86
N ARG A 43 -10.72 -15.65 -20.57
CA ARG A 43 -10.37 -16.63 -19.54
C ARG A 43 -11.62 -17.11 -18.81
N THR A 44 -11.97 -18.35 -19.07
CA THR A 44 -13.03 -19.08 -18.37
C THR A 44 -12.55 -19.77 -17.08
N ASP A 45 -11.28 -19.58 -16.71
CA ASP A 45 -10.73 -20.19 -15.52
C ASP A 45 -11.26 -19.52 -14.25
N SER A 46 -12.14 -20.21 -13.60
CA SER A 46 -12.66 -19.90 -12.27
C SER A 46 -11.65 -20.19 -11.14
N SER A 47 -10.39 -20.50 -11.47
CA SER A 47 -9.35 -20.63 -10.46
C SER A 47 -8.96 -19.25 -9.95
N SER A 48 -9.34 -18.95 -8.72
CA SER A 48 -8.83 -17.79 -8.00
C SER A 48 -7.30 -17.86 -7.95
N GLN A 49 -6.64 -16.96 -8.67
CA GLN A 49 -5.19 -16.84 -8.54
C GLN A 49 -4.91 -16.15 -7.22
N ILE A 50 -4.16 -16.81 -6.37
CA ILE A 50 -3.69 -16.27 -5.10
C ILE A 50 -2.23 -15.87 -5.29
N LEU A 51 -1.93 -14.64 -4.96
CA LEU A 51 -0.58 -14.14 -4.82
C LEU A 51 -0.29 -14.03 -3.32
N ARG A 52 0.70 -14.74 -2.84
CA ARG A 52 1.13 -14.69 -1.45
C ARG A 52 2.48 -14.03 -1.34
N ILE A 53 2.61 -13.13 -0.37
CA ILE A 53 3.86 -12.44 -0.03
C ILE A 53 4.13 -12.68 1.44
N GLU A 54 5.33 -13.13 1.75
CA GLU A 54 5.76 -13.43 3.11
C GLU A 54 7.04 -12.67 3.45
N LYS A 55 7.15 -12.22 4.70
CA LYS A 55 8.39 -11.68 5.21
C LYS A 55 9.47 -12.78 5.22
N ASN A 56 10.70 -12.40 5.02
CA ASN A 56 11.83 -13.28 5.31
C ASN A 56 12.26 -13.10 6.76
N ASP A 57 12.97 -12.06 7.07
CA ASP A 57 13.48 -11.79 8.41
C ASP A 57 12.58 -10.81 9.18
N GLU A 58 12.38 -9.62 8.62
CA GLU A 58 11.65 -8.54 9.27
C GLU A 58 10.23 -8.40 8.70
N LYS A 59 9.35 -7.85 9.52
CA LYS A 59 8.01 -7.48 9.09
C LYS A 59 8.11 -6.33 8.10
N PHE A 60 7.16 -6.28 7.19
CA PHE A 60 7.04 -5.20 6.21
C PHE A 60 5.77 -4.39 6.43
N ALA A 61 5.70 -3.24 5.80
CA ALA A 61 4.45 -2.52 5.63
C ALA A 61 3.97 -2.68 4.18
N PHE A 62 2.67 -2.54 3.95
CA PHE A 62 2.14 -2.53 2.60
C PHE A 62 0.99 -1.54 2.45
N SER A 63 0.79 -1.08 1.23
CA SER A 63 -0.46 -0.45 0.77
C SER A 63 -0.96 -1.15 -0.48
N CYS A 64 -2.28 -1.16 -0.64
CA CYS A 64 -2.93 -1.79 -1.78
C CYS A 64 -4.03 -0.85 -2.26
N LEU A 65 -3.80 -0.17 -3.37
CA LEU A 65 -4.67 0.88 -3.90
C LEU A 65 -4.98 0.63 -5.37
N PRO A 66 -6.09 1.17 -5.90
CA PRO A 66 -6.40 1.07 -7.33
C PRO A 66 -5.60 2.04 -8.21
N TYR A 67 -4.77 2.89 -7.62
CA TYR A 67 -4.00 3.95 -8.28
C TYR A 67 -2.52 3.87 -7.96
N THR A 68 -1.69 4.35 -8.87
CA THR A 68 -0.27 4.58 -8.60
C THR A 68 -0.08 5.86 -7.78
N ALA A 69 1.04 5.99 -7.09
CA ALA A 69 1.42 7.20 -6.38
C ALA A 69 1.39 8.44 -7.31
N SER A 70 1.88 8.30 -8.54
CA SER A 70 1.88 9.38 -9.53
C SER A 70 0.47 9.79 -9.97
N GLU A 71 -0.46 8.85 -10.12
CA GLU A 71 -1.86 9.17 -10.43
C GLU A 71 -2.51 9.94 -9.28
N ILE A 72 -2.21 9.57 -8.05
CA ILE A 72 -2.71 10.24 -6.85
C ILE A 72 -2.11 11.65 -6.73
N GLU A 73 -0.81 11.80 -6.91
CA GLU A 73 -0.11 13.08 -6.77
C GLU A 73 -0.57 14.11 -7.82
N ASN A 74 -0.87 13.66 -9.03
CA ASN A 74 -1.32 14.55 -10.11
C ASN A 74 -2.81 14.94 -10.02
N ALA A 75 -3.60 14.30 -9.18
CA ALA A 75 -5.00 14.61 -9.01
C ALA A 75 -5.19 15.64 -7.88
N LEU A 76 -5.72 16.80 -8.22
CA LEU A 76 -6.07 17.85 -7.25
C LEU A 76 -7.42 17.59 -6.59
N HIS A 77 -8.29 16.84 -7.27
CA HIS A 77 -9.62 16.46 -6.80
C HIS A 77 -9.88 14.99 -7.10
N HIS A 78 -10.76 14.38 -6.34
CA HIS A 78 -11.09 12.96 -6.48
C HIS A 78 -11.60 12.62 -7.90
N GLU A 79 -12.34 13.51 -8.52
CA GLU A 79 -12.90 13.35 -9.86
C GLU A 79 -11.87 13.34 -10.98
N GLU A 80 -10.65 13.76 -10.69
CA GLU A 80 -9.54 13.76 -11.65
C GLU A 80 -8.79 12.42 -11.67
N LEU A 81 -9.07 11.53 -10.73
CA LEU A 81 -8.50 10.20 -10.73
C LEU A 81 -9.01 9.40 -11.94
N PRO A 82 -8.14 8.66 -12.62
CA PRO A 82 -8.56 7.81 -13.73
C PRO A 82 -9.46 6.68 -13.20
N PRO A 83 -10.30 6.07 -14.07
CA PRO A 83 -11.03 4.87 -13.68
C PRO A 83 -10.08 3.78 -13.15
N ALA A 84 -10.44 3.13 -12.06
CA ALA A 84 -9.66 2.05 -11.48
C ALA A 84 -9.51 0.89 -12.50
N ARG A 85 -8.28 0.57 -12.88
CA ARG A 85 -7.96 -0.44 -13.91
C ARG A 85 -7.04 -1.54 -13.42
N ARG A 86 -6.45 -1.35 -12.25
CA ARG A 86 -5.43 -2.26 -11.71
C ARG A 86 -5.44 -2.20 -10.19
N THR A 87 -4.79 -3.15 -9.60
CA THR A 87 -4.41 -3.13 -8.18
C THR A 87 -2.92 -2.81 -8.09
N VAL A 88 -2.58 -1.79 -7.35
CA VAL A 88 -1.20 -1.37 -7.08
C VAL A 88 -0.86 -1.78 -5.68
N LEU A 89 0.04 -2.75 -5.56
CA LEU A 89 0.58 -3.21 -4.29
C LEU A 89 1.97 -2.62 -4.08
N CYS A 90 2.14 -1.91 -3.00
CA CYS A 90 3.45 -1.42 -2.56
C CYS A 90 3.88 -2.14 -1.30
N ILE A 91 5.12 -2.61 -1.28
CA ILE A 91 5.76 -3.26 -0.13
C ILE A 91 6.87 -2.35 0.38
N TYR A 92 6.87 -2.07 1.66
CA TYR A 92 7.80 -1.13 2.28
C TYR A 92 8.61 -1.83 3.37
N GLY A 93 9.92 -1.72 3.30
CA GLY A 93 10.82 -2.18 4.36
C GLY A 93 10.94 -1.17 5.51
N ALA A 94 10.69 0.11 5.23
CA ALA A 94 10.67 1.17 6.23
C ALA A 94 9.66 2.25 5.85
N VAL A 95 9.06 2.86 6.85
CA VAL A 95 8.07 3.92 6.68
C VAL A 95 8.45 5.09 7.58
N ARG A 96 8.61 6.26 6.98
CA ARG A 96 8.85 7.49 7.70
C ARG A 96 7.55 7.97 8.37
N GLY A 97 7.66 8.51 9.57
CA GLY A 97 6.56 9.19 10.23
C GLY A 97 6.05 10.39 9.42
N VAL A 98 4.78 10.71 9.60
CA VAL A 98 4.08 11.81 8.93
C VAL A 98 3.72 12.89 9.93
N GLY A 99 3.79 14.15 9.50
CA GLY A 99 3.54 15.30 10.35
C GLY A 99 4.83 15.79 11.01
N GLY A 100 4.72 16.56 12.04
CA GLY A 100 5.80 17.11 12.83
C GLY A 100 5.32 17.42 14.25
N ILE A 101 6.23 17.85 15.11
CA ILE A 101 5.93 18.22 16.50
C ILE A 101 5.03 19.46 16.54
N ASP A 102 5.08 20.28 15.50
CA ASP A 102 4.32 21.52 15.37
C ASP A 102 3.86 21.78 13.93
N SER A 103 3.13 22.89 13.73
CA SER A 103 2.62 23.34 12.42
C SER A 103 3.64 24.17 11.61
N TRP A 104 4.85 24.37 12.11
CA TRP A 104 5.83 25.28 11.54
C TRP A 104 6.92 24.62 10.70
N GLY A 105 6.72 23.34 10.36
CA GLY A 105 7.64 22.59 9.52
C GLY A 105 8.76 21.87 10.31
N THR A 106 8.63 21.76 11.62
CA THR A 106 9.51 20.91 12.42
C THR A 106 9.31 19.44 12.00
N ASP A 107 10.41 18.74 11.82
CA ASP A 107 10.40 17.36 11.38
C ASP A 107 9.79 16.43 12.45
N VAL A 108 9.45 15.19 12.04
CA VAL A 108 9.01 14.14 12.96
C VAL A 108 10.10 13.82 13.97
N GLU A 109 9.70 13.24 15.09
CA GLU A 109 10.65 12.75 16.11
C GLU A 109 11.64 11.74 15.51
N GLU A 110 12.82 11.65 16.10
CA GLU A 110 13.94 10.90 15.56
C GLU A 110 13.62 9.42 15.33
N ASP A 111 12.86 8.81 16.23
CA ASP A 111 12.43 7.41 16.14
C ASP A 111 11.56 7.12 14.89
N TYR A 112 10.97 8.15 14.30
CA TYR A 112 10.11 8.04 13.11
C TYR A 112 10.77 8.56 11.84
N ARG A 113 12.05 8.86 11.88
CA ARG A 113 12.85 9.27 10.71
C ARG A 113 13.48 8.06 10.05
N ILE A 114 13.66 8.15 8.76
CA ILE A 114 14.51 7.22 8.01
C ILE A 114 15.84 7.91 7.78
N SER A 115 16.90 7.40 8.43
CA SER A 115 18.25 7.91 8.21
C SER A 115 18.75 7.55 6.82
N ALA A 116 19.39 8.50 6.14
CA ALA A 116 20.09 8.29 4.88
C ALA A 116 21.58 7.96 5.08
N GLU A 117 22.05 7.84 6.31
CA GLU A 117 23.45 7.59 6.63
C GLU A 117 23.86 6.11 6.49
N THR A 118 22.87 5.22 6.49
CA THR A 118 23.09 3.78 6.38
C THR A 118 22.18 3.18 5.34
N ASP A 119 22.67 2.18 4.63
CA ASP A 119 21.88 1.39 3.70
C ASP A 119 20.73 0.69 4.44
N LYS A 120 19.61 0.55 3.75
CA LYS A 120 18.42 -0.15 4.24
C LYS A 120 18.12 -1.30 3.30
N ASP A 121 18.29 -2.49 3.80
CA ASP A 121 17.97 -3.72 3.07
C ASP A 121 16.71 -4.36 3.67
N TYR A 122 15.83 -4.83 2.82
CA TYR A 122 14.72 -5.67 3.24
C TYR A 122 14.42 -6.70 2.17
N SER A 123 13.85 -7.81 2.56
CA SER A 123 13.53 -8.90 1.66
C SER A 123 12.18 -9.55 2.00
N PHE A 124 11.54 -10.06 0.97
CA PHE A 124 10.30 -10.82 1.09
C PHE A 124 10.25 -11.89 0.01
N THR A 125 9.43 -12.90 0.21
CA THR A 125 9.22 -13.98 -0.74
C THR A 125 7.85 -13.85 -1.39
N ILE A 126 7.78 -14.07 -2.70
CA ILE A 126 6.55 -14.13 -3.48
C ILE A 126 6.31 -15.58 -3.88
N CYS A 127 5.11 -16.11 -3.57
CA CYS A 127 4.68 -17.48 -3.89
C CYS A 127 3.38 -17.48 -4.71
#